data_9ec98ddef31a1a3cf00e21ab226b889e
#
_entry.id   9ec98ddef31a1a3cf00e21ab226b889e
#
_cell.length_a   1.000
_cell.length_b   1.000
_cell.length_c   1.000
_cell.angle_alpha   90.00
_cell.angle_beta   90.00
_cell.angle_gamma   90.00
#
_symmetry.space_group_name_H-M   'P 1'
#
loop_
_entity.id
_entity.type
_entity.pdbx_description
1 polymer ?
#
loop_
_entity_poly.entity_id
_entity_poly.type
_entity_poly.pdbx_seq_one_letter_code
_entity_poly.pdbx_strand_id
1 'polypeptide(L)'
;MNALKTGERQMSLPMRILVGIGVVLVLGACVSTVNNETHSDREKKRQSAAQINTQLGIAYMHEGNLALAKEKLDKAVKEGPDEPAVHSARALLYDRMNKPQEADGEFREALRLAPHDPDILNNYAIYLCRTGRTEEGVKQFLDAAQNALYATPAVAYTNAGVCLRTAKRYDQATEQFRKALAVRPNFGEAAFQLVDTDFALGRLKDARALLDSYLSSFDPTPDLLLIGVRVARAQGDRLAAERFWRRLRENFPTPDQARAASELERNPG
;
A
#
# COMPACT_ATOMS: atom_id res chain seq x y z
N MET A 1 -53.04 -4.32 -62.85
CA MET A 1 -54.10 -3.43 -63.33
C MET A 1 -53.55 -2.01 -63.28
N ASN A 2 -53.45 -1.44 -64.48
CA ASN A 2 -53.55 -0.05 -64.90
C ASN A 2 -52.57 0.95 -64.25
N ALA A 3 -51.60 1.43 -65.00
CA ALA A 3 -51.56 2.22 -66.26
C ALA A 3 -51.36 3.72 -65.97
N LEU A 4 -50.20 4.23 -66.47
CA LEU A 4 -50.00 5.25 -67.48
C LEU A 4 -50.50 6.67 -67.11
N LYS A 5 -49.70 7.74 -67.21
CA LYS A 5 -49.32 8.48 -68.43
C LYS A 5 -48.41 9.66 -68.05
N THR A 6 -47.22 9.78 -68.55
CA THR A 6 -46.70 10.66 -69.63
C THR A 6 -47.10 12.12 -69.60
N GLY A 7 -46.07 12.99 -69.75
CA GLY A 7 -46.20 14.41 -70.10
C GLY A 7 -44.85 15.10 -70.27
N GLU A 8 -44.17 14.84 -71.39
CA GLU A 8 -43.12 15.71 -71.96
C GLU A 8 -43.65 17.08 -72.36
N ARG A 9 -42.85 18.12 -72.11
CA ARG A 9 -42.72 19.21 -73.11
C ARG A 9 -41.37 19.89 -73.06
N GLN A 10 -40.74 19.87 -74.21
CA GLN A 10 -39.54 20.56 -74.57
C GLN A 10 -39.70 22.05 -74.73
N MET A 11 -38.57 22.65 -74.86
CA MET A 11 -38.12 23.84 -75.66
C MET A 11 -37.70 25.01 -74.75
N SER A 12 -36.60 25.74 -75.00
CA SER A 12 -35.56 25.82 -75.96
C SER A 12 -34.41 26.73 -75.45
N LEU A 13 -33.18 26.48 -75.92
CA LEU A 13 -32.04 27.40 -75.86
C LEU A 13 -32.30 28.76 -76.60
N PRO A 14 -31.45 29.83 -76.45
CA PRO A 14 -30.00 29.79 -76.69
C PRO A 14 -29.10 30.72 -75.85
N MET A 15 -27.87 30.22 -75.64
CA MET A 15 -26.58 30.85 -75.98
C MET A 15 -26.28 32.33 -75.58
N ARG A 16 -25.30 32.44 -74.67
CA ARG A 16 -24.17 33.37 -74.87
C ARG A 16 -23.01 33.01 -73.94
N ILE A 17 -21.90 32.70 -74.57
CA ILE A 17 -20.55 32.49 -74.08
C ILE A 17 -20.03 33.80 -73.45
N LEU A 18 -19.50 33.72 -72.23
CA LEU A 18 -18.52 34.63 -71.68
C LEU A 18 -17.43 33.84 -70.92
N VAL A 19 -16.29 33.73 -71.57
CA VAL A 19 -15.04 33.21 -71.03
C VAL A 19 -14.56 34.23 -70.00
N GLY A 20 -14.59 33.79 -68.72
CA GLY A 20 -13.94 34.50 -67.65
C GLY A 20 -12.93 33.57 -66.99
N ILE A 21 -11.65 33.79 -67.28
CA ILE A 21 -10.51 33.12 -66.67
C ILE A 21 -10.48 33.58 -65.20
N GLY A 22 -11.07 32.77 -64.32
CA GLY A 22 -10.92 32.94 -62.88
C GLY A 22 -9.75 32.10 -62.39
N VAL A 23 -8.62 32.74 -62.13
CA VAL A 23 -7.49 32.14 -61.41
C VAL A 23 -8.00 31.79 -59.98
N VAL A 24 -8.24 30.51 -59.75
CA VAL A 24 -8.49 30.00 -58.41
C VAL A 24 -7.15 29.95 -57.67
N LEU A 25 -6.84 31.01 -56.94
CA LEU A 25 -5.82 31.00 -55.90
C LEU A 25 -6.28 30.05 -54.79
N VAL A 26 -5.81 28.81 -54.84
CA VAL A 26 -5.88 27.89 -53.72
C VAL A 26 -4.89 28.41 -52.66
N LEU A 27 -5.38 29.30 -51.80
CA LEU A 27 -4.73 29.61 -50.54
C LEU A 27 -4.82 28.33 -49.67
N GLY A 28 -3.74 27.57 -49.68
CA GLY A 28 -3.51 26.51 -48.74
C GLY A 28 -3.50 27.10 -47.33
N ALA A 29 -4.67 27.14 -46.72
CA ALA A 29 -4.76 27.38 -45.26
C ALA A 29 -4.09 26.20 -44.59
N CYS A 30 -2.81 26.35 -44.22
CA CYS A 30 -2.24 25.56 -43.15
C CYS A 30 -3.09 25.80 -41.91
N VAL A 31 -4.08 24.95 -41.71
CA VAL A 31 -4.77 24.85 -40.43
C VAL A 31 -3.74 24.30 -39.47
N SER A 32 -2.96 25.19 -38.85
CA SER A 32 -2.25 24.87 -37.62
C SER A 32 -3.33 24.54 -36.60
N THR A 33 -3.56 23.28 -36.37
CA THR A 33 -4.32 22.84 -35.20
C THR A 33 -3.51 23.27 -33.98
N VAL A 34 -3.69 24.52 -33.56
CA VAL A 34 -3.29 24.97 -32.24
C VAL A 34 -4.15 24.15 -31.29
N ASN A 35 -3.58 23.11 -30.73
CA ASN A 35 -4.17 22.38 -29.62
C ASN A 35 -4.40 23.42 -28.51
N ASN A 36 -5.58 23.93 -28.43
CA ASN A 36 -5.99 24.86 -27.38
C ASN A 36 -6.25 24.02 -26.11
N GLU A 37 -5.13 23.40 -25.59
CA GLU A 37 -5.20 22.73 -24.29
C GLU A 37 -5.67 23.74 -23.28
N THR A 38 -6.84 23.47 -22.68
CA THR A 38 -7.36 24.30 -21.61
C THR A 38 -6.43 24.23 -20.39
N HIS A 39 -6.49 25.21 -19.51
CA HIS A 39 -5.74 25.16 -18.25
C HIS A 39 -6.06 23.87 -17.49
N SER A 40 -7.33 23.44 -17.50
CA SER A 40 -7.78 22.17 -16.89
C SER A 40 -7.14 20.93 -17.51
N ASP A 41 -6.97 20.90 -18.85
CA ASP A 41 -6.35 19.75 -19.53
C ASP A 41 -4.85 19.65 -19.22
N ARG A 42 -4.17 20.78 -19.13
CA ARG A 42 -2.75 20.82 -18.72
C ARG A 42 -2.58 20.36 -17.27
N GLU A 43 -3.48 20.79 -16.37
CA GLU A 43 -3.46 20.37 -14.97
C GLU A 43 -3.67 18.87 -14.82
N LYS A 44 -4.69 18.29 -15.47
CA LYS A 44 -4.94 16.85 -15.48
C LYS A 44 -3.72 16.06 -16.03
N LYS A 45 -3.09 16.58 -17.07
CA LYS A 45 -1.90 15.95 -17.66
C LYS A 45 -0.70 15.97 -16.72
N ARG A 46 -0.52 17.06 -15.98
CA ARG A 46 0.52 17.19 -14.95
C ARG A 46 0.27 16.25 -13.78
N GLN A 47 -0.96 16.18 -13.26
CA GLN A 47 -1.34 15.24 -12.20
C GLN A 47 -1.13 13.78 -12.62
N SER A 48 -1.53 13.42 -13.85
CA SER A 48 -1.26 12.08 -14.40
C SER A 48 0.24 11.79 -14.50
N ALA A 49 1.05 12.77 -14.93
CA ALA A 49 2.51 12.62 -15.00
C ALA A 49 3.14 12.49 -13.60
N ALA A 50 2.66 13.25 -12.61
CA ALA A 50 3.09 13.13 -11.22
C ALA A 50 2.81 11.74 -10.66
N GLN A 51 1.61 11.21 -10.89
CA GLN A 51 1.23 9.85 -10.45
C GLN A 51 2.12 8.78 -11.09
N ILE A 52 2.35 8.85 -12.41
CA ILE A 52 3.21 7.90 -13.12
C ILE A 52 4.64 7.95 -12.57
N ASN A 53 5.21 9.15 -12.40
CA ASN A 53 6.56 9.29 -11.86
C ASN A 53 6.64 8.82 -10.40
N THR A 54 5.59 8.99 -9.60
CA THR A 54 5.51 8.44 -8.23
C THR A 54 5.54 6.92 -8.24
N GLN A 55 4.72 6.28 -9.08
CA GLN A 55 4.71 4.82 -9.21
C GLN A 55 6.06 4.26 -9.66
N LEU A 56 6.70 4.90 -10.65
CA LEU A 56 8.04 4.52 -11.10
C LEU A 56 9.08 4.70 -9.98
N GLY A 57 9.00 5.79 -9.21
CA GLY A 57 9.86 6.01 -8.07
C GLY A 57 9.73 4.94 -7.01
N ILE A 58 8.50 4.54 -6.69
CA ILE A 58 8.21 3.44 -5.76
C ILE A 58 8.76 2.10 -6.30
N ALA A 59 8.55 1.81 -7.59
CA ALA A 59 9.07 0.60 -8.22
C ALA A 59 10.60 0.53 -8.13
N TYR A 60 11.31 1.60 -8.48
CA TYR A 60 12.78 1.66 -8.33
C TYR A 60 13.25 1.56 -6.88
N MET A 61 12.46 2.06 -5.91
CA MET A 61 12.77 1.81 -4.50
C MET A 61 12.67 0.33 -4.13
N HIS A 62 11.70 -0.41 -4.67
CA HIS A 62 11.58 -1.85 -4.45
C HIS A 62 12.74 -2.63 -5.07
N GLU A 63 13.26 -2.18 -6.21
CA GLU A 63 14.45 -2.74 -6.86
C GLU A 63 15.76 -2.33 -6.16
N GLY A 64 15.71 -1.45 -5.15
CA GLY A 64 16.89 -0.94 -4.47
C GLY A 64 17.63 0.16 -5.24
N ASN A 65 17.11 0.60 -6.39
CA ASN A 65 17.71 1.65 -7.20
C ASN A 65 17.29 3.04 -6.72
N LEU A 66 17.87 3.47 -5.60
CA LEU A 66 17.51 4.72 -4.94
C LEU A 66 17.85 5.98 -5.77
N ALA A 67 18.81 5.88 -6.69
CA ALA A 67 19.17 7.00 -7.55
C ALA A 67 18.06 7.28 -8.59
N LEU A 68 17.59 6.26 -9.29
CA LEU A 68 16.48 6.40 -10.22
C LEU A 68 15.16 6.71 -9.49
N ALA A 69 14.93 6.11 -8.33
CA ALA A 69 13.79 6.45 -7.49
C ALA A 69 13.76 7.96 -7.18
N LYS A 70 14.92 8.53 -6.80
CA LYS A 70 15.05 9.96 -6.52
C LYS A 70 14.75 10.82 -7.75
N GLU A 71 15.32 10.47 -8.91
CA GLU A 71 15.05 11.18 -10.16
C GLU A 71 13.54 11.25 -10.47
N LYS A 72 12.85 10.10 -10.36
CA LYS A 72 11.42 10.03 -10.67
C LYS A 72 10.57 10.78 -9.64
N LEU A 73 10.87 10.66 -8.36
CA LEU A 73 10.13 11.37 -7.32
C LEU A 73 10.40 12.89 -7.31
N ASP A 74 11.62 13.33 -7.63
CA ASP A 74 11.90 14.77 -7.81
C ASP A 74 11.12 15.34 -9.01
N LYS A 75 10.94 14.54 -10.08
CA LYS A 75 10.10 14.92 -11.20
C LYS A 75 8.63 14.94 -10.81
N ALA A 76 8.16 13.95 -10.06
CA ALA A 76 6.79 13.89 -9.56
C ALA A 76 6.41 15.13 -8.76
N VAL A 77 7.28 15.59 -7.84
CA VAL A 77 7.06 16.82 -7.06
C VAL A 77 6.96 18.08 -7.94
N LYS A 78 7.77 18.18 -9.01
CA LYS A 78 7.69 19.32 -9.94
C LYS A 78 6.38 19.34 -10.72
N GLU A 79 5.83 18.17 -11.01
CA GLU A 79 4.60 18.01 -11.77
C GLU A 79 3.34 18.10 -10.90
N GLY A 80 3.40 17.63 -9.65
CA GLY A 80 2.31 17.66 -8.68
C GLY A 80 2.80 18.03 -7.26
N PRO A 81 3.15 19.31 -7.02
CA PRO A 81 3.66 19.74 -5.72
C PRO A 81 2.63 19.68 -4.60
N ASP A 82 1.35 19.64 -4.94
CA ASP A 82 0.24 19.57 -3.98
C ASP A 82 -0.36 18.16 -3.87
N GLU A 83 0.32 17.13 -4.42
CA GLU A 83 -0.13 15.75 -4.37
C GLU A 83 0.43 15.04 -3.13
N PRO A 84 -0.40 14.70 -2.12
CA PRO A 84 0.07 14.13 -0.84
C PRO A 84 0.86 12.83 -1.02
N ALA A 85 0.44 11.98 -1.97
CA ALA A 85 1.08 10.70 -2.26
C ALA A 85 2.52 10.85 -2.78
N VAL A 86 2.81 11.94 -3.50
CA VAL A 86 4.16 12.25 -3.99
C VAL A 86 5.11 12.52 -2.82
N HIS A 87 4.68 13.35 -1.88
CA HIS A 87 5.45 13.67 -0.67
C HIS A 87 5.62 12.44 0.23
N SER A 88 4.58 11.64 0.42
CA SER A 88 4.68 10.39 1.18
C SER A 88 5.69 9.41 0.56
N ALA A 89 5.66 9.23 -0.77
CA ALA A 89 6.62 8.39 -1.47
C ALA A 89 8.06 8.92 -1.36
N ARG A 90 8.24 10.25 -1.45
CA ARG A 90 9.56 10.88 -1.31
C ARG A 90 10.08 10.79 0.12
N ALA A 91 9.20 10.86 1.12
CA ALA A 91 9.55 10.61 2.51
C ALA A 91 10.11 9.20 2.72
N LEU A 92 9.44 8.18 2.18
CA LEU A 92 9.91 6.79 2.21
C LEU A 92 11.26 6.62 1.49
N LEU A 93 11.50 7.33 0.40
CA LEU A 93 12.79 7.33 -0.27
C LEU A 93 13.89 7.92 0.62
N TYR A 94 13.66 9.11 1.19
CA TYR A 94 14.65 9.75 2.07
C TYR A 94 14.95 8.90 3.30
N ASP A 95 13.93 8.21 3.83
CA ASP A 95 14.11 7.25 4.90
C ASP A 95 15.07 6.11 4.52
N ARG A 96 14.86 5.50 3.34
CA ARG A 96 15.77 4.46 2.81
C ARG A 96 17.18 4.98 2.49
N MET A 97 17.29 6.26 2.18
CA MET A 97 18.58 6.93 1.96
C MET A 97 19.27 7.37 3.27
N ASN A 98 18.69 7.04 4.43
CA ASN A 98 19.16 7.45 5.76
C ASN A 98 19.27 8.98 5.91
N LYS A 99 18.25 9.70 5.43
CA LYS A 99 18.08 11.15 5.48
C LYS A 99 16.86 11.52 6.34
N PRO A 100 16.98 11.41 7.67
CA PRO A 100 15.83 11.50 8.56
C PRO A 100 15.17 12.89 8.58
N GLN A 101 15.92 13.97 8.44
CA GLN A 101 15.34 15.32 8.45
C GLN A 101 14.47 15.57 7.21
N GLU A 102 14.98 15.15 6.04
CA GLU A 102 14.26 15.26 4.79
C GLU A 102 13.02 14.36 4.80
N ALA A 103 13.14 13.13 5.32
CA ALA A 103 12.01 12.22 5.45
C ALA A 103 10.89 12.80 6.33
N ASP A 104 11.24 13.33 7.51
CA ASP A 104 10.28 13.94 8.42
C ASP A 104 9.59 15.16 7.77
N GLY A 105 10.35 16.00 7.07
CA GLY A 105 9.80 17.15 6.35
C GLY A 105 8.77 16.76 5.29
N GLU A 106 9.06 15.75 4.50
CA GLU A 106 8.17 15.25 3.47
C GLU A 106 6.90 14.58 4.04
N PHE A 107 7.01 13.80 5.12
CA PHE A 107 5.84 13.25 5.78
C PHE A 107 4.93 14.33 6.35
N ARG A 108 5.49 15.38 6.96
CA ARG A 108 4.70 16.52 7.45
C ARG A 108 4.01 17.25 6.32
N GLU A 109 4.67 17.43 5.18
CA GLU A 109 4.04 18.06 4.02
C GLU A 109 2.91 17.19 3.46
N ALA A 110 3.10 15.88 3.37
CA ALA A 110 2.05 14.95 2.97
C ALA A 110 0.82 15.07 3.89
N LEU A 111 1.02 15.11 5.21
CA LEU A 111 -0.07 15.27 6.18
C LEU A 111 -0.65 16.69 6.21
N ARG A 112 0.11 17.72 5.85
CA ARG A 112 -0.45 19.07 5.68
C ARG A 112 -1.46 19.11 4.53
N LEU A 113 -1.16 18.37 3.44
CA LEU A 113 -2.03 18.28 2.26
C LEU A 113 -3.23 17.34 2.49
N ALA A 114 -3.01 16.24 3.21
CA ALA A 114 -4.04 15.24 3.52
C ALA A 114 -3.96 14.80 4.99
N PRO A 115 -4.50 15.58 5.94
CA PRO A 115 -4.31 15.37 7.38
C PRO A 115 -4.87 14.06 7.93
N HIS A 116 -5.83 13.47 7.23
CA HIS A 116 -6.55 12.27 7.66
C HIS A 116 -6.40 11.10 6.69
N ASP A 117 -5.43 11.16 5.77
CA ASP A 117 -5.14 10.04 4.88
C ASP A 117 -4.52 8.89 5.70
N PRO A 118 -5.21 7.75 5.82
CA PRO A 118 -4.79 6.70 6.73
C PRO A 118 -3.52 5.97 6.26
N ASP A 119 -3.24 5.94 4.96
CA ASP A 119 -2.03 5.32 4.43
C ASP A 119 -0.81 6.21 4.73
N ILE A 120 -0.95 7.53 4.61
CA ILE A 120 0.10 8.49 4.97
C ILE A 120 0.35 8.46 6.48
N LEU A 121 -0.71 8.47 7.30
CA LEU A 121 -0.62 8.34 8.76
C LEU A 121 0.12 7.05 9.15
N ASN A 122 -0.24 5.90 8.56
CA ASN A 122 0.41 4.63 8.83
C ASN A 122 1.89 4.62 8.41
N ASN A 123 2.23 5.15 7.24
CA ASN A 123 3.61 5.21 6.76
C ASN A 123 4.48 6.12 7.64
N TYR A 124 3.97 7.28 8.01
CA TYR A 124 4.66 8.18 8.92
C TYR A 124 4.84 7.57 10.32
N ALA A 125 3.82 6.86 10.80
CA ALA A 125 3.89 6.15 12.08
C ALA A 125 5.01 5.10 12.11
N ILE A 126 5.16 4.32 11.04
CA ILE A 126 6.26 3.35 10.90
C ILE A 126 7.61 4.06 11.02
N TYR A 127 7.78 5.17 10.30
CA TYR A 127 8.99 5.97 10.36
C TYR A 127 9.25 6.52 11.78
N LEU A 128 8.23 7.09 12.44
CA LEU A 128 8.34 7.63 13.80
C LEU A 128 8.76 6.55 14.80
N CYS A 129 8.15 5.37 14.75
CA CYS A 129 8.49 4.27 15.64
C CYS A 129 9.93 3.78 15.43
N ARG A 130 10.36 3.68 14.19
CA ARG A 130 11.72 3.26 13.84
C ARG A 130 12.77 4.28 14.29
N THR A 131 12.43 5.57 14.32
CA THR A 131 13.31 6.65 14.80
C THR A 131 13.19 6.91 16.30
N GLY A 132 12.46 6.07 17.05
CA GLY A 132 12.31 6.14 18.51
C GLY A 132 11.25 7.13 19.00
N ARG A 133 10.49 7.75 18.12
CA ARG A 133 9.36 8.65 18.44
C ARG A 133 8.09 7.86 18.68
N THR A 134 8.14 6.96 19.66
CA THR A 134 7.11 5.94 19.91
C THR A 134 5.72 6.53 20.14
N GLU A 135 5.58 7.54 21.00
CA GLU A 135 4.28 8.15 21.32
C GLU A 135 3.61 8.76 20.10
N GLU A 136 4.40 9.47 19.31
CA GLU A 136 3.92 10.10 18.07
C GLU A 136 3.52 9.03 17.05
N GLY A 137 4.36 8.00 16.86
CA GLY A 137 4.07 6.89 15.95
C GLY A 137 2.80 6.14 16.33
N VAL A 138 2.66 5.78 17.61
CA VAL A 138 1.43 5.11 18.11
C VAL A 138 0.20 5.97 17.87
N LYS A 139 0.28 7.28 18.14
CA LYS A 139 -0.84 8.20 17.86
C LYS A 139 -1.25 8.15 16.40
N GLN A 140 -0.30 8.26 15.47
CA GLN A 140 -0.60 8.23 14.03
C GLN A 140 -1.22 6.89 13.60
N PHE A 141 -0.73 5.75 14.13
CA PHE A 141 -1.35 4.45 13.88
C PHE A 141 -2.80 4.39 14.36
N LEU A 142 -3.08 4.92 15.54
CA LEU A 142 -4.44 4.92 16.09
C LEU A 142 -5.36 5.86 15.31
N ASP A 143 -4.87 7.01 14.90
CA ASP A 143 -5.61 7.94 14.03
C ASP A 143 -5.95 7.27 12.68
N ALA A 144 -5.00 6.54 12.09
CA ALA A 144 -5.25 5.74 10.89
C ALA A 144 -6.28 4.63 11.12
N ALA A 145 -6.14 3.86 12.20
CA ALA A 145 -7.03 2.74 12.51
C ALA A 145 -8.48 3.15 12.78
N GLN A 146 -8.69 4.38 13.27
CA GLN A 146 -10.02 4.94 13.54
C GLN A 146 -10.69 5.55 12.31
N ASN A 147 -9.97 5.70 11.21
CA ASN A 147 -10.54 6.22 9.97
C ASN A 147 -11.48 5.15 9.36
N ALA A 148 -12.76 5.49 9.22
CA ALA A 148 -13.77 4.56 8.70
C ALA A 148 -13.53 4.11 7.25
N LEU A 149 -12.72 4.85 6.49
CA LEU A 149 -12.36 4.52 5.11
C LEU A 149 -11.08 3.70 5.00
N TYR A 150 -10.39 3.44 6.12
CA TYR A 150 -9.16 2.67 6.10
C TYR A 150 -9.43 1.19 5.88
N ALA A 151 -8.89 0.64 4.81
CA ALA A 151 -9.14 -0.75 4.43
C ALA A 151 -8.49 -1.78 5.39
N THR A 152 -7.45 -1.37 6.13
CA THR A 152 -6.62 -2.29 6.93
C THR A 152 -6.39 -1.84 8.38
N PRO A 153 -7.45 -1.50 9.14
CA PRO A 153 -7.29 -1.00 10.52
C PRO A 153 -6.61 -2.02 11.45
N ALA A 154 -6.81 -3.31 11.24
CA ALA A 154 -6.12 -4.36 12.01
C ALA A 154 -4.60 -4.30 11.83
N VAL A 155 -4.10 -3.93 10.65
CA VAL A 155 -2.66 -3.74 10.40
C VAL A 155 -2.13 -2.56 11.20
N ALA A 156 -2.83 -1.43 11.23
CA ALA A 156 -2.41 -0.27 12.01
C ALA A 156 -2.37 -0.56 13.52
N TYR A 157 -3.38 -1.25 14.06
CA TYR A 157 -3.34 -1.70 15.47
C TYR A 157 -2.17 -2.63 15.73
N THR A 158 -1.88 -3.57 14.82
CA THR A 158 -0.74 -4.49 14.98
C THR A 158 0.57 -3.73 14.96
N ASN A 159 0.75 -2.78 14.02
CA ASN A 159 1.94 -1.94 13.94
C ASN A 159 2.12 -1.07 15.19
N ALA A 160 1.03 -0.51 15.73
CA ALA A 160 1.06 0.22 17.01
C ALA A 160 1.54 -0.69 18.16
N GLY A 161 1.04 -1.93 18.20
CA GLY A 161 1.47 -2.94 19.17
C GLY A 161 2.95 -3.28 19.03
N VAL A 162 3.45 -3.50 17.83
CA VAL A 162 4.88 -3.76 17.55
C VAL A 162 5.75 -2.58 17.98
N CYS A 163 5.32 -1.35 17.69
CA CYS A 163 6.01 -0.13 18.12
C CYS A 163 6.14 -0.07 19.65
N LEU A 164 5.04 -0.30 20.35
CA LEU A 164 4.99 -0.32 21.82
C LEU A 164 5.85 -1.45 22.42
N ARG A 165 5.82 -2.64 21.80
CA ARG A 165 6.63 -3.78 22.22
C ARG A 165 8.13 -3.48 22.08
N THR A 166 8.54 -2.84 20.99
CA THR A 166 9.92 -2.41 20.77
C THR A 166 10.37 -1.41 21.83
N ALA A 167 9.46 -0.54 22.28
CA ALA A 167 9.67 0.38 23.40
C ALA A 167 9.50 -0.29 24.78
N LYS A 168 9.36 -1.63 24.86
CA LYS A 168 9.15 -2.43 26.08
C LYS A 168 7.86 -2.09 26.84
N ARG A 169 6.89 -1.50 26.18
CA ARG A 169 5.58 -1.16 26.74
C ARG A 169 4.59 -2.31 26.51
N TYR A 170 4.88 -3.45 27.05
CA TYR A 170 4.26 -4.74 26.72
C TYR A 170 2.76 -4.79 26.96
N ASP A 171 2.25 -4.25 28.08
CA ASP A 171 0.82 -4.29 28.37
C ASP A 171 0.01 -3.47 27.36
N GLN A 172 0.54 -2.32 26.97
CA GLN A 172 -0.08 -1.50 25.93
C GLN A 172 0.02 -2.16 24.55
N ALA A 173 1.12 -2.87 24.26
CA ALA A 173 1.27 -3.64 23.03
C ALA A 173 0.21 -4.74 22.94
N THR A 174 0.01 -5.53 24.03
CA THR A 174 -0.99 -6.60 24.05
C THR A 174 -2.41 -6.05 23.88
N GLU A 175 -2.71 -4.86 24.38
CA GLU A 175 -3.98 -4.18 24.14
C GLU A 175 -4.21 -3.90 22.65
N GLN A 176 -3.19 -3.38 21.95
CA GLN A 176 -3.33 -3.07 20.52
C GLN A 176 -3.46 -4.34 19.68
N PHE A 177 -2.74 -5.42 20.00
CA PHE A 177 -2.90 -6.71 19.31
C PHE A 177 -4.30 -7.28 19.51
N ARG A 178 -4.88 -7.16 20.72
CA ARG A 178 -6.28 -7.55 20.96
C ARG A 178 -7.27 -6.71 20.14
N LYS A 179 -7.05 -5.40 20.02
CA LYS A 179 -7.87 -4.55 19.12
C LYS A 179 -7.76 -5.00 17.68
N ALA A 180 -6.57 -5.34 17.20
CA ALA A 180 -6.38 -5.88 15.86
C ALA A 180 -7.19 -7.17 15.63
N LEU A 181 -7.17 -8.09 16.59
CA LEU A 181 -7.95 -9.34 16.53
C LEU A 181 -9.46 -9.11 16.69
N ALA A 182 -9.89 -8.09 17.42
CA ALA A 182 -11.30 -7.72 17.51
C ALA A 182 -11.84 -7.20 16.17
N VAL A 183 -11.04 -6.46 15.42
CA VAL A 183 -11.38 -5.99 14.06
C VAL A 183 -11.29 -7.11 13.02
N ARG A 184 -10.25 -7.94 13.12
CA ARG A 184 -9.98 -9.02 12.18
C ARG A 184 -9.55 -10.29 12.92
N PRO A 185 -10.51 -11.14 13.34
CA PRO A 185 -10.23 -12.31 14.17
C PRO A 185 -9.25 -13.33 13.56
N ASN A 186 -9.22 -13.45 12.24
CA ASN A 186 -8.32 -14.36 11.51
C ASN A 186 -6.97 -13.72 11.13
N PHE A 187 -6.57 -12.61 11.78
CA PHE A 187 -5.31 -11.96 11.45
C PHE A 187 -4.14 -12.63 12.17
N GLY A 188 -3.51 -13.60 11.50
CA GLY A 188 -2.44 -14.44 12.04
C GLY A 188 -1.25 -13.67 12.58
N GLU A 189 -0.88 -12.55 11.95
CA GLU A 189 0.21 -11.69 12.43
C GLU A 189 -0.10 -11.11 13.82
N ALA A 190 -1.30 -10.56 14.04
CA ALA A 190 -1.68 -10.03 15.36
C ALA A 190 -1.74 -11.13 16.42
N ALA A 191 -2.23 -12.32 16.05
CA ALA A 191 -2.25 -13.47 16.94
C ALA A 191 -0.84 -13.90 17.32
N PHE A 192 0.06 -14.02 16.36
CA PHE A 192 1.47 -14.34 16.60
C PHE A 192 2.13 -13.32 17.52
N GLN A 193 1.99 -12.02 17.23
CA GLN A 193 2.58 -10.94 18.01
C GLN A 193 2.08 -10.93 19.46
N LEU A 194 0.80 -11.24 19.69
CA LEU A 194 0.23 -11.33 21.03
C LEU A 194 0.77 -12.55 21.77
N VAL A 195 0.76 -13.73 21.15
CA VAL A 195 1.31 -14.97 21.72
C VAL A 195 2.80 -14.81 22.06
N ASP A 196 3.60 -14.25 21.14
CA ASP A 196 5.04 -14.05 21.37
C ASP A 196 5.31 -13.03 22.48
N THR A 197 4.47 -12.00 22.60
CA THR A 197 4.57 -11.03 23.68
C THR A 197 4.21 -11.67 25.03
N ASP A 198 3.13 -12.43 25.12
CA ASP A 198 2.73 -13.13 26.35
C ASP A 198 3.77 -14.20 26.73
N PHE A 199 4.35 -14.90 25.75
CA PHE A 199 5.47 -15.82 25.95
C PHE A 199 6.69 -15.12 26.55
N ALA A 200 7.10 -13.99 25.97
CA ALA A 200 8.23 -13.20 26.46
C ALA A 200 8.03 -12.66 27.88
N LEU A 201 6.79 -12.42 28.29
CA LEU A 201 6.41 -12.03 29.66
C LEU A 201 6.24 -13.21 30.63
N GLY A 202 6.47 -14.45 30.17
CA GLY A 202 6.22 -15.65 30.97
C GLY A 202 4.75 -15.96 31.22
N ARG A 203 3.82 -15.30 30.53
CA ARG A 203 2.36 -15.52 30.62
C ARG A 203 1.96 -16.77 29.81
N LEU A 204 2.60 -17.90 30.10
CA LEU A 204 2.50 -19.11 29.28
C LEU A 204 1.06 -19.66 29.16
N LYS A 205 0.22 -19.45 30.20
CA LYS A 205 -1.18 -19.88 30.15
C LYS A 205 -1.99 -19.06 29.16
N ASP A 206 -1.81 -17.75 29.14
CA ASP A 206 -2.52 -16.84 28.26
C ASP A 206 -2.08 -17.06 26.81
N ALA A 207 -0.76 -17.16 26.57
CA ALA A 207 -0.18 -17.49 25.26
C ALA A 207 -0.76 -18.80 24.70
N ARG A 208 -0.86 -19.85 25.55
CA ARG A 208 -1.42 -21.13 25.16
C ARG A 208 -2.91 -21.06 24.86
N ALA A 209 -3.69 -20.44 25.71
CA ALA A 209 -5.15 -20.29 25.53
C ALA A 209 -5.49 -19.55 24.24
N LEU A 210 -4.78 -18.46 23.95
CA LEU A 210 -4.95 -17.72 22.70
C LEU A 210 -4.60 -18.59 21.50
N LEU A 211 -3.47 -19.28 21.54
CA LEU A 211 -3.00 -20.13 20.45
C LEU A 211 -3.99 -21.26 20.15
N ASP A 212 -4.46 -21.97 21.18
CA ASP A 212 -5.43 -23.05 21.01
C ASP A 212 -6.78 -22.52 20.49
N SER A 213 -7.25 -21.38 20.99
CA SER A 213 -8.46 -20.70 20.51
C SER A 213 -8.35 -20.30 19.04
N TYR A 214 -7.25 -19.65 18.68
CA TYR A 214 -7.01 -19.22 17.29
C TYR A 214 -6.97 -20.42 16.34
N LEU A 215 -6.15 -21.44 16.65
CA LEU A 215 -5.95 -22.61 15.81
C LEU A 215 -7.14 -23.58 15.75
N SER A 216 -8.12 -23.40 16.62
CA SER A 216 -9.40 -24.11 16.53
C SER A 216 -10.34 -23.52 15.50
N SER A 217 -10.17 -22.24 15.14
CA SER A 217 -11.10 -21.48 14.30
C SER A 217 -10.50 -21.02 12.97
N PHE A 218 -9.18 -20.93 12.90
CA PHE A 218 -8.47 -20.37 11.75
C PHE A 218 -7.28 -21.24 11.33
N ASP A 219 -6.89 -21.10 10.07
CA ASP A 219 -5.72 -21.78 9.55
C ASP A 219 -4.43 -21.30 10.23
N PRO A 220 -3.51 -22.21 10.51
CA PRO A 220 -2.22 -21.86 11.12
C PRO A 220 -1.34 -21.08 10.16
N THR A 221 -0.50 -20.20 10.72
CA THR A 221 0.71 -19.73 10.03
C THR A 221 1.93 -20.49 10.55
N PRO A 222 3.04 -20.54 9.78
CA PRO A 222 4.29 -21.16 10.26
C PRO A 222 4.73 -20.60 11.61
N ASP A 223 4.67 -19.28 11.76
CA ASP A 223 5.11 -18.58 12.98
C ASP A 223 4.27 -18.95 14.20
N LEU A 224 2.94 -19.07 14.02
CA LEU A 224 2.04 -19.53 15.09
C LEU A 224 2.33 -20.97 15.53
N LEU A 225 2.68 -21.86 14.61
CA LEU A 225 3.05 -23.23 14.96
C LEU A 225 4.42 -23.28 15.63
N LEU A 226 5.38 -22.47 15.18
CA LEU A 226 6.71 -22.38 15.78
C LEU A 226 6.64 -21.82 17.21
N ILE A 227 5.91 -20.74 17.44
CA ILE A 227 5.73 -20.21 18.80
C ILE A 227 4.94 -21.20 19.67
N GLY A 228 4.01 -21.96 19.08
CA GLY A 228 3.29 -23.05 19.75
C GLY A 228 4.21 -24.13 20.29
N VAL A 229 5.21 -24.54 19.53
CA VAL A 229 6.27 -25.47 20.00
C VAL A 229 7.01 -24.86 21.20
N ARG A 230 7.41 -23.59 21.12
CA ARG A 230 8.13 -22.90 22.21
C ARG A 230 7.30 -22.80 23.48
N VAL A 231 6.05 -22.36 23.37
CA VAL A 231 5.11 -22.24 24.50
C VAL A 231 4.88 -23.60 25.17
N ALA A 232 4.61 -24.65 24.36
CA ALA A 232 4.38 -26.00 24.90
C ALA A 232 5.61 -26.56 25.62
N ARG A 233 6.81 -26.36 25.05
CA ARG A 233 8.08 -26.76 25.71
C ARG A 233 8.30 -26.03 27.02
N ALA A 234 8.08 -24.72 27.06
CA ALA A 234 8.21 -23.93 28.28
C ALA A 234 7.21 -24.35 29.39
N GLN A 235 6.06 -24.92 29.00
CA GLN A 235 5.10 -25.52 29.91
C GLN A 235 5.42 -26.97 30.31
N GLY A 236 6.44 -27.60 29.73
CA GLY A 236 6.76 -29.02 29.93
C GLY A 236 5.81 -29.97 29.18
N ASP A 237 4.91 -29.48 28.31
CA ASP A 237 3.96 -30.27 27.54
C ASP A 237 4.62 -30.80 26.25
N ARG A 238 5.39 -31.89 26.37
CA ARG A 238 6.09 -32.51 25.25
C ARG A 238 5.13 -33.02 24.16
N LEU A 239 3.96 -33.50 24.53
CA LEU A 239 2.98 -34.02 23.57
C LEU A 239 2.37 -32.88 22.73
N ALA A 240 2.09 -31.75 23.33
CA ALA A 240 1.63 -30.59 22.58
C ALA A 240 2.73 -30.02 21.67
N ALA A 241 3.97 -29.94 22.14
CA ALA A 241 5.10 -29.50 21.33
C ALA A 241 5.26 -30.38 20.08
N GLU A 242 5.15 -31.72 20.24
CA GLU A 242 5.21 -32.65 19.11
C GLU A 242 4.02 -32.51 18.14
N ARG A 243 2.81 -32.22 18.65
CA ARG A 243 1.64 -31.95 17.80
C ARG A 243 1.83 -30.69 16.95
N PHE A 244 2.28 -29.58 17.53
CA PHE A 244 2.57 -28.35 16.80
C PHE A 244 3.65 -28.57 15.75
N TRP A 245 4.69 -29.30 16.13
CA TRP A 245 5.80 -29.66 15.26
C TRP A 245 5.36 -30.48 14.04
N ARG A 246 4.56 -31.52 14.26
CA ARG A 246 4.03 -32.37 13.20
C ARG A 246 3.17 -31.54 12.25
N ARG A 247 2.26 -30.73 12.80
CA ARG A 247 1.40 -29.84 12.01
C ARG A 247 2.19 -28.85 11.18
N LEU A 248 3.30 -28.33 11.69
CA LEU A 248 4.21 -27.46 10.94
C LEU A 248 4.80 -28.18 9.71
N ARG A 249 5.32 -29.38 9.90
CA ARG A 249 5.91 -30.17 8.80
C ARG A 249 4.88 -30.58 7.75
N GLU A 250 3.69 -30.93 8.16
CA GLU A 250 2.61 -31.35 7.27
C GLU A 250 2.07 -30.20 6.42
N ASN A 251 1.87 -29.04 7.04
CA ASN A 251 1.22 -27.91 6.37
C ASN A 251 2.24 -27.02 5.61
N PHE A 252 3.50 -27.02 6.02
CA PHE A 252 4.53 -26.11 5.51
C PHE A 252 5.86 -26.83 5.25
N PRO A 253 5.95 -27.71 4.25
CA PRO A 253 7.13 -28.53 3.99
C PRO A 253 8.25 -27.78 3.24
N THR A 254 8.53 -26.51 3.56
CA THR A 254 9.58 -25.74 2.88
C THR A 254 10.95 -25.89 3.56
N PRO A 255 12.09 -25.75 2.80
CA PRO A 255 13.43 -25.85 3.35
C PRO A 255 13.74 -24.86 4.48
N ASP A 256 13.21 -23.65 4.41
CA ASP A 256 13.47 -22.61 5.43
C ASP A 256 12.76 -22.92 6.75
N GLN A 257 11.55 -23.45 6.69
CA GLN A 257 10.82 -23.90 7.86
C GLN A 257 11.42 -25.16 8.47
N ALA A 258 11.91 -26.07 7.63
CA ALA A 258 12.68 -27.24 8.08
C ALA A 258 13.99 -26.83 8.79
N ARG A 259 14.62 -25.73 8.33
CA ARG A 259 15.84 -25.17 8.96
C ARG A 259 15.53 -24.53 10.31
N ALA A 260 14.53 -23.62 10.38
CA ALA A 260 14.07 -23.00 11.63
C ALA A 260 13.69 -24.07 12.66
N ALA A 261 13.09 -25.09 12.18
CA ALA A 261 12.75 -26.29 12.88
C ALA A 261 13.96 -27.02 13.48
N SER A 262 14.96 -27.31 12.68
CA SER A 262 16.20 -27.97 13.11
C SER A 262 17.03 -27.12 14.07
N GLU A 263 16.91 -25.80 13.99
CA GLU A 263 17.53 -24.87 14.95
C GLU A 263 16.85 -24.94 16.33
N LEU A 264 15.52 -25.06 16.37
CA LEU A 264 14.77 -25.28 17.60
C LEU A 264 15.05 -26.66 18.24
N GLU A 265 15.38 -27.68 17.43
CA GLU A 265 15.81 -28.98 17.95
C GLU A 265 17.20 -28.91 18.57
N ARG A 266 18.10 -28.13 18.00
CA ARG A 266 19.49 -27.98 18.50
C ARG A 266 19.61 -27.06 19.70
N ASN A 267 18.74 -26.04 19.78
CA ASN A 267 18.66 -25.10 20.88
C ASN A 267 17.24 -25.11 21.48
N PRO A 268 16.97 -26.02 22.41
CA PRO A 268 15.63 -26.19 22.96
C PRO A 268 15.17 -25.06 23.89
N GLY A 269 16.01 -24.00 24.14
CA GLY A 269 15.66 -22.84 24.97
C GLY A 269 15.79 -23.14 26.46
#